data_98ea3be99a660811c4f8a3932a7560c0
#
_entry.id   98ea3be99a660811c4f8a3932a7560c0
#
_cell.length_a   1.000
_cell.length_b   1.000
_cell.length_c   1.000
_cell.angle_alpha   90.00
_cell.angle_beta   90.00
_cell.angle_gamma   90.00
#
_symmetry.space_group_name_H-M   'P 1'
#
loop_
_entity.id
_entity.type
_entity.pdbx_description
1 polymer ?
#
loop_
_entity_poly.entity_id
_entity_poly.type
_entity_poly.pdbx_seq_one_letter_code
_entity_poly.pdbx_strand_id
1 'polypeptide(L)'
;MTTAEFVALCRNSTAEQKCTTMLNWVRKDANARRGSCVADSVTPTQLRLSIVPELESFMASAPDSRNMRAYQAIAGLMITKYCTR
;
A
#
# COMPACT_ATOMS: atom_id res chain seq x y z
N MET A 1 3.71 11.53 -5.19
CA MET A 1 3.26 11.36 -3.79
C MET A 1 4.29 10.53 -3.03
N THR A 2 4.68 10.99 -1.86
CA THR A 2 5.60 10.24 -0.99
C THR A 2 4.83 9.27 -0.10
N THR A 3 5.56 8.33 0.51
CA THR A 3 4.97 7.39 1.46
C THR A 3 4.32 8.13 2.63
N ALA A 4 4.97 9.15 3.17
CA ALA A 4 4.40 9.93 4.27
C ALA A 4 3.11 10.63 3.86
N GLU A 5 3.08 11.20 2.65
CA GLU A 5 1.86 11.84 2.13
C GLU A 5 0.73 10.84 1.94
N PHE A 6 1.04 9.64 1.45
CA PHE A 6 0.04 8.60 1.26
C PHE A 6 -0.54 8.13 2.60
N VAL A 7 0.30 7.92 3.60
CA VAL A 7 -0.16 7.51 4.93
C VAL A 7 -1.06 8.58 5.54
N ALA A 8 -0.68 9.86 5.40
CA ALA A 8 -1.51 10.96 5.87
C ALA A 8 -2.86 10.98 5.16
N LEU A 9 -2.87 10.73 3.84
CA LEU A 9 -4.09 10.63 3.06
C LEU A 9 -5.00 9.52 3.60
N CYS A 10 -4.43 8.36 3.90
CA CYS A 10 -5.19 7.21 4.41
C CYS A 10 -5.73 7.43 5.82
N ARG A 11 -5.10 8.32 6.60
CA ARG A 11 -5.56 8.67 7.95
C ARG A 11 -6.64 9.75 7.94
N ASN A 12 -6.84 10.42 6.82
CA ASN A 12 -7.85 11.46 6.68
C ASN A 12 -9.18 10.81 6.30
N SER A 13 -10.17 10.89 7.18
CA SER A 13 -11.47 10.24 6.97
C SER A 13 -12.20 10.75 5.73
N THR A 14 -11.95 12.00 5.31
CA THR A 14 -12.58 12.56 4.11
C THR A 14 -11.91 12.10 2.82
N ALA A 15 -10.73 11.48 2.91
CA ALA A 15 -9.95 11.01 1.76
C ALA A 15 -9.84 9.49 1.71
N GLU A 16 -10.66 8.77 2.45
CA GLU A 16 -10.62 7.31 2.53
C GLU A 16 -10.75 6.66 1.15
N GLN A 17 -11.65 7.18 0.33
CA GLN A 17 -11.87 6.63 -1.01
C GLN A 17 -10.63 6.79 -1.90
N LYS A 18 -9.92 7.91 -1.78
CA LYS A 18 -8.68 8.13 -2.54
C LYS A 18 -7.61 7.12 -2.11
N CYS A 19 -7.52 6.87 -0.82
CA CYS A 19 -6.59 5.87 -0.27
C CYS A 19 -6.87 4.49 -0.83
N THR A 20 -8.12 4.03 -0.72
CA THR A 20 -8.49 2.68 -1.18
C THR A 20 -8.41 2.54 -2.70
N THR A 21 -8.71 3.59 -3.44
CA THR A 21 -8.58 3.59 -4.90
C THR A 21 -7.11 3.40 -5.31
N MET A 22 -6.19 4.10 -4.65
CA MET A 22 -4.78 3.96 -4.94
C MET A 22 -4.26 2.57 -4.59
N LEU A 23 -4.67 2.03 -3.45
CA LEU A 23 -4.30 0.68 -3.05
C LEU A 23 -4.77 -0.36 -4.07
N ASN A 24 -6.01 -0.21 -4.54
CA ASN A 24 -6.57 -1.11 -5.54
C ASN A 24 -5.82 -1.01 -6.88
N TRP A 25 -5.43 0.19 -7.27
CA TRP A 25 -4.66 0.40 -8.48
C TRP A 25 -3.28 -0.28 -8.38
N VAL A 26 -2.59 -0.11 -7.25
CA VAL A 26 -1.28 -0.74 -7.03
C VAL A 26 -1.42 -2.26 -7.03
N ARG A 27 -2.51 -2.80 -6.44
CA ARG A 27 -2.78 -4.23 -6.46
C ARG A 27 -2.89 -4.76 -7.89
N LYS A 28 -3.65 -4.08 -8.74
CA LYS A 28 -3.81 -4.49 -10.14
C LYS A 28 -2.48 -4.48 -10.87
N ASP A 29 -1.67 -3.46 -10.63
CA ASP A 29 -0.36 -3.35 -11.26
C ASP A 29 0.59 -4.45 -10.76
N ALA A 30 0.60 -4.71 -9.46
CA ALA A 30 1.41 -5.78 -8.87
C ALA A 30 1.00 -7.15 -9.43
N ASN A 31 -0.29 -7.40 -9.55
CA ASN A 31 -0.81 -8.65 -10.13
C ASN A 31 -0.40 -8.81 -11.59
N ALA A 32 -0.42 -7.73 -12.35
CA ALA A 32 0.00 -7.77 -13.76
C ALA A 32 1.49 -8.14 -13.89
N ARG A 33 2.31 -7.71 -12.93
CA ARG A 33 3.76 -7.96 -12.95
C ARG A 33 4.15 -9.29 -12.32
N ARG A 34 3.38 -9.77 -11.33
CA ARG A 34 3.77 -10.92 -10.49
C ARG A 34 2.81 -12.10 -10.56
N GLY A 35 1.84 -12.08 -11.49
CA GLY A 35 0.98 -13.24 -11.72
C GLY A 35 -0.18 -13.38 -10.75
N SER A 36 -0.92 -12.31 -10.50
CA SER A 36 -2.19 -12.33 -9.76
C SER A 36 -2.11 -12.92 -8.36
N CYS A 37 -1.01 -12.66 -7.66
CA CYS A 37 -0.81 -13.20 -6.32
C CYS A 37 -1.62 -12.49 -5.23
N VAL A 38 -2.09 -11.26 -5.49
CA VAL A 38 -2.98 -10.56 -4.55
C VAL A 38 -4.41 -10.83 -4.97
N ALA A 39 -5.10 -11.69 -4.22
CA ALA A 39 -6.43 -12.18 -4.60
C ALA A 39 -7.46 -11.04 -4.71
N ASP A 40 -8.37 -11.17 -5.67
CA ASP A 40 -9.47 -10.21 -5.85
C ASP A 40 -10.42 -10.20 -4.64
N SER A 41 -10.45 -11.29 -3.87
CA SER A 41 -11.26 -11.38 -2.65
C SER A 41 -10.75 -10.47 -1.54
N VAL A 42 -9.50 -9.98 -1.63
CA VAL A 42 -8.98 -9.02 -0.68
C VAL A 42 -9.55 -7.65 -1.06
N THR A 43 -10.45 -7.12 -0.23
CA THR A 43 -11.13 -5.87 -0.52
C THR A 43 -10.18 -4.68 -0.37
N PRO A 44 -10.47 -3.52 -1.01
CA PRO A 44 -9.66 -2.31 -0.79
C PRO A 44 -9.59 -1.92 0.69
N THR A 45 -10.66 -2.12 1.46
CA THR A 45 -10.66 -1.85 2.89
C THR A 45 -9.69 -2.76 3.63
N GLN A 46 -9.67 -4.06 3.28
CA GLN A 46 -8.73 -5.02 3.87
C GLN A 46 -7.29 -4.65 3.52
N LEU A 47 -7.03 -4.21 2.28
CA LEU A 47 -5.71 -3.74 1.88
C LEU A 47 -5.29 -2.55 2.73
N ARG A 48 -6.19 -1.59 2.96
CA ARG A 48 -5.89 -0.44 3.79
C ARG A 48 -5.53 -0.86 5.21
N LEU A 49 -6.33 -1.75 5.80
CA LEU A 49 -6.10 -2.20 7.18
C LEU A 49 -4.81 -3.01 7.34
N SER A 50 -4.33 -3.67 6.28
CA SER A 50 -3.10 -4.44 6.34
C SER A 50 -1.86 -3.65 5.94
N ILE A 51 -1.97 -2.81 4.92
CA ILE A 51 -0.81 -2.12 4.32
C ILE A 51 -0.46 -0.84 5.07
N VAL A 52 -1.45 -0.02 5.47
CA VAL A 52 -1.16 1.27 6.09
C VAL A 52 -0.39 1.13 7.42
N PRO A 53 -0.76 0.23 8.35
CA PRO A 53 0.06 0.03 9.55
C PRO A 53 1.48 -0.43 9.24
N GLU A 54 1.65 -1.25 8.20
CA GLU A 54 2.99 -1.71 7.78
C GLU A 54 3.82 -0.56 7.23
N LEU A 55 3.21 0.36 6.48
CA LEU A 55 3.89 1.56 6.00
C LEU A 55 4.34 2.43 7.17
N GLU A 56 3.51 2.56 8.19
CA GLU A 56 3.85 3.33 9.38
C GLU A 56 5.03 2.70 10.11
N SER A 57 5.04 1.38 10.26
CA SER A 57 6.16 0.66 10.86
C SER A 57 7.44 0.83 10.05
N PHE A 58 7.31 0.78 8.72
CA PHE A 58 8.45 0.97 7.81
C PHE A 58 9.04 2.37 7.97
N MET A 59 8.20 3.40 8.02
CA MET A 59 8.67 4.77 8.22
C MET A 59 9.33 4.96 9.60
N ALA A 60 8.86 4.26 10.63
CA ALA A 60 9.43 4.33 11.96
C ALA A 60 10.81 3.66 12.03
N SER A 61 10.99 2.51 11.36
CA SER A 61 12.24 1.77 11.39
C SER A 61 13.26 2.27 10.37
N ALA A 62 12.79 2.89 9.27
CA ALA A 62 13.64 3.43 8.21
C ALA A 62 13.14 4.84 7.83
N PRO A 63 13.53 5.88 8.59
CA PRO A 63 12.97 7.22 8.39
C PRO A 63 13.08 7.77 6.97
N ASP A 64 14.12 7.39 6.21
CA ASP A 64 14.27 7.82 4.83
C ASP A 64 13.14 7.34 3.94
N SER A 65 12.43 6.27 4.34
CA SER A 65 11.31 5.74 3.59
C SER A 65 10.14 6.72 3.50
N ARG A 66 10.08 7.71 4.38
CA ARG A 66 9.05 8.75 4.34
C ARG A 66 9.06 9.50 3.01
N ASN A 67 10.24 9.64 2.40
CA ASN A 67 10.41 10.34 1.13
C ASN A 67 10.37 9.41 -0.09
N MET A 68 10.27 8.12 0.14
CA MET A 68 10.13 7.13 -0.94
C MET A 68 8.80 7.34 -1.66
N ARG A 69 8.77 7.04 -2.95
CA ARG A 69 7.50 7.10 -3.70
C ARG A 69 6.50 6.12 -3.10
N ALA A 70 5.29 6.60 -2.86
CA ALA A 70 4.23 5.78 -2.27
C ALA A 70 4.00 4.48 -3.06
N TYR A 71 3.97 4.58 -4.39
CA TYR A 71 3.81 3.41 -5.25
C TYR A 71 4.84 2.32 -4.92
N GLN A 72 6.12 2.69 -4.83
CA GLN A 72 7.19 1.73 -4.57
C GLN A 72 7.04 1.06 -3.20
N ALA A 73 6.73 1.84 -2.18
CA ALA A 73 6.56 1.31 -0.83
C ALA A 73 5.34 0.39 -0.76
N ILE A 74 4.22 0.79 -1.34
CA ILE A 74 2.99 0.00 -1.33
C ILE A 74 3.20 -1.30 -2.11
N ALA A 75 3.76 -1.22 -3.31
CA ALA A 75 3.97 -2.40 -4.15
C ALA A 75 4.93 -3.38 -3.49
N GLY A 76 6.00 -2.88 -2.89
CA GLY A 76 6.97 -3.72 -2.18
C GLY A 76 6.32 -4.49 -1.04
N LEU A 77 5.48 -3.83 -0.24
CA LEU A 77 4.78 -4.48 0.87
C LEU A 77 3.74 -5.48 0.37
N MET A 78 3.00 -5.15 -0.67
CA MET A 78 2.02 -6.09 -1.24
C MET A 78 2.70 -7.34 -1.76
N ILE A 79 3.79 -7.18 -2.49
CA ILE A 79 4.54 -8.32 -3.03
C ILE A 79 5.09 -9.17 -1.89
N THR A 80 5.68 -8.54 -0.88
CA THR A 80 6.23 -9.26 0.27
C THR A 80 5.15 -10.01 1.04
N LYS A 81 3.99 -9.38 1.23
CA LYS A 81 2.92 -9.94 2.06
C LYS A 81 2.09 -10.99 1.34
N TYR A 82 1.79 -10.79 0.07
CA TYR A 82 0.85 -11.63 -0.67
C TYR A 82 1.49 -12.48 -1.77
N CYS A 83 2.64 -12.08 -2.29
CA CYS A 83 3.28 -12.75 -3.43
C CYS A 83 4.48 -13.60 -3.05
N THR A 84 5.05 -13.39 -1.87
CA THR A 84 6.20 -14.15 -1.38
C THR A 84 5.70 -15.37 -0.61
N ARG A 85 6.27 -16.51 -0.91
CA ARG A 85 5.96 -17.76 -0.22
C ARG A 85 7.22 -18.41 0.30
#